data_28ec56c6aa571b36116bcb255632d038
#
_entry.id   28ec56c6aa571b36116bcb255632d038
#
_cell.length_a   1.000
_cell.length_b   1.000
_cell.length_c   1.000
_cell.angle_alpha   90.00
_cell.angle_beta   90.00
_cell.angle_gamma   90.00
#
_symmetry.space_group_name_H-M   'P 1'
#
loop_
_entity.id
_entity.type
_entity.pdbx_description
1 polymer ?
#
loop_
_entity_poly.entity_id
_entity_poly.type
_entity_poly.pdbx_seq_one_letter_code
_entity_poly.pdbx_strand_id
1 'polypeptide(L)'
;MSAVAPERVENRVGKTSLQDVMALLIQAKVLVGADSAPMLIASLTKTPCVNLSFDTVNFWETGPRSAHSVILKGSDETDIASDKIANAIRKVILRERPDVGVITAQKGTPSFWSLTTKDADFHWQFLRAIYLGEDFPTTEDPLFADGISKLNEINALMIEQMHNLQKGADMQKIGPLIDRGEEIIENIGKLVPHLVSLVRWYQTEKIRDGPNTQENLLKRSLEIQELFQKVLDLYMQSLGIQMDPLLAATQTQESAKAAQVQGGNL
;
A
#
# COMPACT_ATOMS: atom_id res chain seq x y z
N MET A 1 -14.50 6.46 30.33
CA MET A 1 -13.56 5.30 30.36
C MET A 1 -12.82 5.12 31.69
N SER A 2 -12.81 6.07 32.59
CA SER A 2 -12.04 6.01 33.84
C SER A 2 -12.64 5.20 34.99
N ALA A 3 -13.84 4.66 34.83
CA ALA A 3 -14.58 4.04 35.95
C ALA A 3 -14.32 2.54 36.18
N VAL A 4 -13.68 1.83 35.24
CA VAL A 4 -13.66 0.35 35.31
C VAL A 4 -12.31 -0.24 35.71
N ALA A 5 -11.18 0.37 35.44
CA ALA A 5 -9.85 -0.04 35.89
C ALA A 5 -8.81 1.01 35.47
N PRO A 6 -8.77 2.18 36.09
CA PRO A 6 -7.90 3.30 35.65
C PRO A 6 -6.41 2.94 35.65
N GLU A 7 -5.99 2.06 36.53
CA GLU A 7 -4.59 1.58 36.66
C GLU A 7 -4.16 0.66 35.51
N ARG A 8 -5.10 0.14 34.71
CA ARG A 8 -4.84 -0.77 33.58
C ARG A 8 -5.01 -0.10 32.22
N VAL A 9 -5.39 1.18 32.21
CA VAL A 9 -5.67 1.94 30.98
C VAL A 9 -4.67 3.09 30.86
N GLU A 10 -3.87 3.05 29.83
CA GLU A 10 -2.96 4.15 29.48
C GLU A 10 -3.59 5.03 28.41
N ASN A 11 -3.74 6.33 28.70
CA ASN A 11 -4.21 7.32 27.72
C ASN A 11 -3.05 7.91 26.92
N ARG A 12 -2.99 7.56 25.65
CA ARG A 12 -2.01 8.05 24.67
C ARG A 12 -2.58 8.99 23.61
N VAL A 13 -3.82 9.45 23.76
CA VAL A 13 -4.47 10.36 22.81
C VAL A 13 -3.66 11.66 22.70
N GLY A 14 -3.27 12.03 21.46
CA GLY A 14 -2.48 13.22 21.16
C GLY A 14 -1.01 13.13 21.58
N LYS A 15 -0.50 11.95 22.00
CA LYS A 15 0.87 11.75 22.48
C LYS A 15 1.69 10.79 21.61
N THR A 16 1.18 10.40 20.46
CA THR A 16 1.84 9.42 19.56
C THR A 16 2.01 10.00 18.18
N SER A 17 3.18 9.79 17.60
CA SER A 17 3.42 9.92 16.17
C SER A 17 2.90 8.67 15.43
N LEU A 18 2.93 8.70 14.10
CA LEU A 18 2.59 7.52 13.30
C LEU A 18 3.53 6.34 13.56
N GLN A 19 4.82 6.62 13.74
CA GLN A 19 5.84 5.62 14.08
C GLN A 19 5.57 4.98 15.44
N ASP A 20 5.16 5.77 16.44
CA ASP A 20 4.79 5.26 17.76
C ASP A 20 3.57 4.33 17.67
N VAL A 21 2.57 4.67 16.84
CA VAL A 21 1.40 3.82 16.61
C VAL A 21 1.82 2.50 15.97
N MET A 22 2.70 2.51 14.96
CA MET A 22 3.23 1.29 14.36
C MET A 22 3.97 0.42 15.39
N ALA A 23 4.84 1.01 16.21
CA ALA A 23 5.59 0.31 17.25
C ALA A 23 4.68 -0.32 18.31
N LEU A 24 3.62 0.40 18.70
CA LEU A 24 2.60 -0.12 19.62
C LEU A 24 1.83 -1.29 19.00
N LEU A 25 1.46 -1.18 17.74
CA LEU A 25 0.71 -2.23 17.04
C LEU A 25 1.53 -3.51 16.88
N ILE A 26 2.82 -3.42 16.56
CA ILE A 26 3.72 -4.59 16.49
C ILE A 26 3.72 -5.38 17.81
N GLN A 27 3.61 -4.70 18.96
CA GLN A 27 3.62 -5.31 20.27
C GLN A 27 2.22 -5.72 20.77
N ALA A 28 1.17 -5.21 20.14
CA ALA A 28 -0.20 -5.47 20.57
C ALA A 28 -0.64 -6.90 20.23
N LYS A 29 -1.38 -7.53 21.14
CA LYS A 29 -2.03 -8.83 20.88
C LYS A 29 -3.25 -8.69 19.97
N VAL A 30 -3.92 -7.56 20.05
CA VAL A 30 -5.11 -7.23 19.25
C VAL A 30 -5.33 -5.71 19.22
N LEU A 31 -5.74 -5.18 18.08
CA LEU A 31 -6.29 -3.84 17.93
C LEU A 31 -7.82 -3.93 17.96
N VAL A 32 -8.48 -3.08 18.73
CA VAL A 32 -9.94 -2.94 18.74
C VAL A 32 -10.32 -1.52 18.40
N GLY A 33 -11.20 -1.33 17.44
CA GLY A 33 -11.65 0.01 17.04
C GLY A 33 -12.59 0.01 15.84
N ALA A 34 -13.03 1.20 15.45
CA ALA A 34 -13.82 1.39 14.25
C ALA A 34 -12.92 1.48 13.00
N ASP A 35 -13.55 1.48 11.81
CA ASP A 35 -12.87 1.67 10.54
C ASP A 35 -12.05 2.97 10.52
N SER A 36 -10.73 2.83 10.46
CA SER A 36 -9.81 3.96 10.53
C SER A 36 -8.40 3.58 10.09
N ALA A 37 -7.54 4.55 9.85
CA ALA A 37 -6.15 4.32 9.46
C ALA A 37 -5.38 3.32 10.35
N PRO A 38 -5.53 3.26 11.68
CA PRO A 38 -4.91 2.24 12.50
C PRO A 38 -5.25 0.79 12.10
N MET A 39 -6.43 0.51 11.53
CA MET A 39 -6.79 -0.82 11.03
C MET A 39 -5.92 -1.26 9.85
N LEU A 40 -5.61 -0.31 8.95
CA LEU A 40 -4.70 -0.55 7.83
C LEU A 40 -3.26 -0.74 8.31
N ILE A 41 -2.82 0.07 9.26
CA ILE A 41 -1.48 -0.05 9.86
C ILE A 41 -1.36 -1.41 10.59
N ALA A 42 -2.38 -1.84 11.32
CA ALA A 42 -2.41 -3.15 11.97
C ALA A 42 -2.33 -4.29 10.95
N SER A 43 -2.92 -4.11 9.76
CA SER A 43 -2.79 -5.08 8.66
C SER A 43 -1.34 -5.19 8.17
N LEU A 44 -0.64 -4.05 8.00
CA LEU A 44 0.77 -4.01 7.63
C LEU A 44 1.67 -4.64 8.72
N THR A 45 1.39 -4.40 9.99
CA THR A 45 2.17 -4.93 11.12
C THR A 45 1.77 -6.36 11.51
N LYS A 46 0.86 -7.01 10.79
CA LYS A 46 0.31 -8.35 11.08
C LYS A 46 -0.40 -8.44 12.44
N THR A 47 -0.83 -7.31 12.99
CA THR A 47 -1.54 -7.26 14.26
C THR A 47 -3.00 -7.66 14.05
N PRO A 48 -3.52 -8.69 14.71
CA PRO A 48 -4.92 -9.07 14.61
C PRO A 48 -5.85 -7.96 15.11
N CYS A 49 -7.03 -7.83 14.49
CA CYS A 49 -7.98 -6.78 14.80
C CYS A 49 -9.37 -7.31 15.15
N VAL A 50 -10.05 -6.56 16.01
CA VAL A 50 -11.52 -6.57 16.10
C VAL A 50 -12.01 -5.23 15.59
N ASN A 51 -12.51 -5.22 14.36
CA ASN A 51 -13.01 -4.03 13.69
C ASN A 51 -14.52 -3.88 13.91
N LEU A 52 -14.95 -2.71 14.40
CA LEU A 52 -16.36 -2.35 14.54
C LEU A 52 -16.74 -1.57 13.28
N SER A 53 -17.46 -2.19 12.37
CA SER A 53 -17.82 -1.60 11.09
C SER A 53 -19.31 -1.25 11.05
N PHE A 54 -19.62 -0.03 10.65
CA PHE A 54 -20.96 0.50 10.56
C PHE A 54 -21.35 0.77 9.10
N ASP A 55 -22.63 0.96 8.82
CA ASP A 55 -23.14 1.12 7.45
C ASP A 55 -22.59 2.36 6.72
N THR A 56 -21.99 3.29 7.45
CA THR A 56 -21.35 4.50 6.88
C THR A 56 -20.01 4.21 6.18
N VAL A 57 -19.42 3.04 6.39
CA VAL A 57 -18.09 2.70 5.88
C VAL A 57 -18.10 1.33 5.19
N ASN A 58 -17.38 1.24 4.08
CA ASN A 58 -17.22 0.00 3.35
C ASN A 58 -16.02 -0.80 3.89
N PHE A 59 -16.27 -1.77 4.76
CA PHE A 59 -15.23 -2.60 5.36
C PHE A 59 -14.43 -3.44 4.32
N TRP A 60 -14.95 -3.65 3.13
CA TRP A 60 -14.23 -4.30 2.04
C TRP A 60 -13.03 -3.49 1.57
N GLU A 61 -13.11 -2.16 1.71
CA GLU A 61 -12.04 -1.23 1.33
C GLU A 61 -11.11 -0.91 2.50
N THR A 62 -11.67 -0.65 3.67
CA THR A 62 -10.97 -0.06 4.83
C THR A 62 -10.77 -1.02 6.00
N GLY A 63 -11.40 -2.18 5.99
CA GLY A 63 -11.29 -3.16 7.07
C GLY A 63 -9.92 -3.85 7.16
N PRO A 64 -9.64 -4.53 8.28
CA PRO A 64 -8.37 -5.20 8.50
C PRO A 64 -8.16 -6.37 7.53
N ARG A 65 -6.89 -6.59 7.16
CA ARG A 65 -6.43 -7.70 6.33
C ARG A 65 -5.48 -8.65 7.07
N SER A 66 -5.11 -8.31 8.32
CA SER A 66 -4.28 -9.19 9.14
C SER A 66 -5.02 -10.47 9.51
N ALA A 67 -4.32 -11.60 9.46
CA ALA A 67 -4.86 -12.90 9.84
C ALA A 67 -5.45 -12.89 11.26
N HIS A 68 -6.38 -13.79 11.53
CA HIS A 68 -7.11 -13.92 12.80
C HIS A 68 -7.99 -12.71 13.16
N SER A 69 -8.17 -11.73 12.29
CA SER A 69 -9.02 -10.57 12.55
C SER A 69 -10.51 -10.89 12.42
N VAL A 70 -11.34 -10.10 13.09
CA VAL A 70 -12.80 -10.21 13.02
C VAL A 70 -13.39 -8.83 12.76
N ILE A 71 -14.33 -8.74 11.83
CA ILE A 71 -15.15 -7.58 11.58
C ILE A 71 -16.52 -7.83 12.17
N LEU A 72 -16.92 -7.00 13.14
CA LEU A 72 -18.27 -6.96 13.67
C LEU A 72 -19.03 -5.88 12.93
N LYS A 73 -19.99 -6.29 12.09
CA LYS A 73 -20.81 -5.36 11.32
C LYS A 73 -22.12 -5.08 12.04
N GLY A 74 -22.43 -3.81 12.24
CA GLY A 74 -23.71 -3.31 12.71
C GLY A 74 -24.19 -2.12 11.87
N SER A 75 -25.46 -1.76 11.98
CA SER A 75 -25.99 -0.53 11.34
C SER A 75 -25.45 0.72 12.06
N ASP A 76 -25.35 0.65 13.38
CA ASP A 76 -24.80 1.68 14.22
C ASP A 76 -24.11 1.10 15.48
N GLU A 77 -23.64 1.97 16.36
CA GLU A 77 -22.91 1.59 17.57
C GLU A 77 -23.76 0.81 18.59
N THR A 78 -25.09 0.92 18.52
CA THR A 78 -26.00 0.24 19.45
C THR A 78 -26.27 -1.22 19.09
N ASP A 79 -26.01 -1.58 17.82
CA ASP A 79 -26.20 -2.95 17.33
C ASP A 79 -25.11 -3.92 17.81
N ILE A 80 -23.93 -3.38 18.14
CA ILE A 80 -22.80 -4.20 18.56
C ILE A 80 -22.66 -4.20 20.09
N ALA A 81 -23.30 -5.16 20.74
CA ALA A 81 -23.27 -5.30 22.19
C ALA A 81 -21.85 -5.60 22.72
N SER A 82 -21.53 -5.07 23.90
CA SER A 82 -20.20 -5.18 24.53
C SER A 82 -19.75 -6.61 24.76
N ASP A 83 -20.67 -7.53 25.04
CA ASP A 83 -20.37 -8.96 25.20
C ASP A 83 -19.91 -9.61 23.89
N LYS A 84 -20.50 -9.19 22.74
CA LYS A 84 -20.03 -9.63 21.41
C LYS A 84 -18.63 -9.15 21.12
N ILE A 85 -18.31 -7.89 21.45
CA ILE A 85 -16.95 -7.34 21.30
C ILE A 85 -15.97 -8.13 22.17
N ALA A 86 -16.29 -8.37 23.45
CA ALA A 86 -15.45 -9.12 24.37
C ALA A 86 -15.22 -10.57 23.89
N ASN A 87 -16.25 -11.21 23.36
CA ASN A 87 -16.13 -12.56 22.80
C ASN A 87 -15.26 -12.58 21.54
N ALA A 88 -15.42 -11.59 20.64
CA ALA A 88 -14.58 -11.44 19.45
C ALA A 88 -13.10 -11.23 19.83
N ILE A 89 -12.80 -10.36 20.80
CA ILE A 89 -11.45 -10.13 21.31
C ILE A 89 -10.84 -11.46 21.81
N ARG A 90 -11.58 -12.24 22.58
CA ARG A 90 -11.11 -13.55 23.08
C ARG A 90 -10.76 -14.49 21.94
N LYS A 91 -11.63 -14.61 20.93
CA LYS A 91 -11.42 -15.48 19.75
C LYS A 91 -10.21 -15.07 18.95
N VAL A 92 -10.01 -13.75 18.76
CA VAL A 92 -8.84 -13.19 18.07
C VAL A 92 -7.55 -13.51 18.83
N ILE A 93 -7.52 -13.28 20.13
CA ILE A 93 -6.35 -13.58 20.98
C ILE A 93 -6.02 -15.08 20.98
N LEU A 94 -7.03 -15.94 20.99
CA LEU A 94 -6.86 -17.40 20.95
C LEU A 94 -6.57 -17.91 19.51
N ARG A 95 -6.60 -17.06 18.50
CA ARG A 95 -6.37 -17.41 17.10
C ARG A 95 -7.27 -18.56 16.61
N GLU A 96 -8.54 -18.54 17.02
CA GLU A 96 -9.51 -19.58 16.67
C GLU A 96 -9.76 -19.73 15.17
N ARG A 97 -9.47 -18.66 14.40
CA ARG A 97 -9.63 -18.64 12.93
C ARG A 97 -8.35 -18.13 12.26
N PRO A 98 -7.89 -18.75 11.18
CA PRO A 98 -6.71 -18.31 10.45
C PRO A 98 -6.98 -17.05 9.64
N ASP A 99 -8.20 -16.85 9.16
CA ASP A 99 -8.59 -15.83 8.21
C ASP A 99 -9.27 -14.62 8.86
N VAL A 100 -9.40 -13.54 8.06
CA VAL A 100 -10.27 -12.42 8.43
C VAL A 100 -11.72 -12.85 8.27
N GLY A 101 -12.51 -12.74 9.32
CA GLY A 101 -13.92 -13.11 9.32
C GLY A 101 -14.85 -11.92 9.56
N VAL A 102 -16.01 -11.93 8.90
CA VAL A 102 -17.07 -10.96 9.11
C VAL A 102 -18.21 -11.61 9.90
N ILE A 103 -18.64 -10.96 10.97
CA ILE A 103 -19.79 -11.35 11.77
C ILE A 103 -20.80 -10.19 11.70
N THR A 104 -21.95 -10.45 11.11
CA THR A 104 -23.04 -9.46 11.03
C THR A 104 -23.86 -9.49 12.31
N ALA A 105 -24.09 -8.33 12.92
CA ALA A 105 -24.85 -8.20 14.17
C ALA A 105 -26.39 -8.15 13.98
N GLN A 106 -26.89 -8.24 12.74
CA GLN A 106 -28.35 -8.17 12.45
C GLN A 106 -29.15 -9.19 13.26
N LYS A 107 -30.42 -8.82 13.56
CA LYS A 107 -31.40 -9.70 14.21
C LYS A 107 -31.62 -10.96 13.37
N GLY A 108 -31.01 -12.05 13.79
CA GLY A 108 -31.04 -13.33 13.08
C GLY A 108 -29.78 -14.14 13.32
N THR A 109 -29.63 -15.23 12.61
CA THR A 109 -28.42 -16.06 12.67
C THR A 109 -27.24 -15.26 12.12
N PRO A 110 -26.17 -15.05 12.87
CA PRO A 110 -25.02 -14.30 12.35
C PRO A 110 -24.44 -15.04 11.14
N SER A 111 -24.37 -14.33 10.00
CA SER A 111 -23.69 -14.82 8.82
C SER A 111 -22.18 -14.58 8.98
N PHE A 112 -21.41 -15.60 8.70
CA PHE A 112 -19.95 -15.52 8.69
C PHE A 112 -19.45 -15.85 7.28
N TRP A 113 -18.56 -15.00 6.76
CA TRP A 113 -17.80 -15.30 5.57
C TRP A 113 -16.37 -14.82 5.66
N SER A 114 -15.44 -15.51 5.01
CA SER A 114 -14.04 -15.15 4.95
C SER A 114 -13.81 -14.03 3.94
N LEU A 115 -12.97 -13.05 4.29
CA LEU A 115 -12.51 -12.00 3.38
C LEU A 115 -11.25 -12.37 2.62
N THR A 116 -10.59 -13.45 3.01
CA THR A 116 -9.35 -13.86 2.38
C THR A 116 -9.64 -14.46 1.02
N THR A 117 -9.22 -13.74 -0.01
CA THR A 117 -9.05 -14.27 -1.35
C THR A 117 -7.55 -14.27 -1.67
N LYS A 118 -7.09 -15.15 -2.55
CA LYS A 118 -5.70 -15.18 -3.00
C LYS A 118 -5.26 -13.80 -3.52
N ASP A 119 -6.14 -13.10 -4.22
CA ASP A 119 -5.85 -11.78 -4.76
C ASP A 119 -5.70 -10.71 -3.68
N ALA A 120 -6.53 -10.73 -2.63
CA ALA A 120 -6.39 -9.82 -1.50
C ALA A 120 -5.08 -10.05 -0.75
N ASP A 121 -4.67 -11.30 -0.56
CA ASP A 121 -3.39 -11.65 0.06
C ASP A 121 -2.21 -11.16 -0.76
N PHE A 122 -2.25 -11.31 -2.08
CA PHE A 122 -1.23 -10.81 -3.00
C PHE A 122 -1.04 -9.29 -2.85
N HIS A 123 -2.13 -8.53 -2.87
CA HIS A 123 -2.09 -7.09 -2.71
C HIS A 123 -1.47 -6.64 -1.38
N TRP A 124 -1.82 -7.31 -0.29
CA TRP A 124 -1.26 -6.99 1.02
C TRP A 124 0.20 -7.39 1.17
N GLN A 125 0.61 -8.52 0.62
CA GLN A 125 2.02 -8.92 0.55
C GLN A 125 2.83 -7.89 -0.24
N PHE A 126 2.30 -7.41 -1.37
CA PHE A 126 2.94 -6.37 -2.16
C PHE A 126 3.15 -5.07 -1.37
N LEU A 127 2.12 -4.55 -0.70
CA LEU A 127 2.26 -3.35 0.13
C LEU A 127 3.27 -3.55 1.27
N ARG A 128 3.31 -4.73 1.87
CA ARG A 128 4.27 -5.06 2.91
C ARG A 128 5.71 -5.14 2.38
N ALA A 129 5.90 -5.64 1.18
CA ALA A 129 7.19 -5.61 0.52
C ALA A 129 7.69 -4.17 0.36
N ILE A 130 6.84 -3.25 -0.11
CA ILE A 130 7.21 -1.83 -0.28
C ILE A 130 7.48 -1.12 1.05
N TYR A 131 6.59 -1.27 2.04
CA TYR A 131 6.65 -0.45 3.26
C TYR A 131 7.41 -1.09 4.41
N LEU A 132 7.54 -2.42 4.44
CA LEU A 132 8.19 -3.15 5.52
C LEU A 132 9.45 -3.91 5.07
N GLY A 133 9.78 -3.89 3.77
CA GLY A 133 10.94 -4.59 3.22
C GLY A 133 10.80 -6.12 3.26
N GLU A 134 9.56 -6.64 3.22
CA GLU A 134 9.31 -8.08 3.08
C GLU A 134 9.51 -8.53 1.64
N ASP A 135 9.53 -9.85 1.41
CA ASP A 135 9.66 -10.42 0.07
C ASP A 135 8.46 -10.05 -0.81
N PHE A 136 8.71 -9.75 -2.07
CA PHE A 136 7.65 -9.49 -3.04
C PHE A 136 6.83 -10.75 -3.32
N PRO A 137 5.48 -10.62 -3.44
CA PRO A 137 4.64 -11.75 -3.76
C PRO A 137 4.88 -12.22 -5.19
N THR A 138 4.78 -13.53 -5.41
CA THR A 138 4.88 -14.15 -6.72
C THR A 138 3.53 -14.71 -7.15
N THR A 139 3.32 -14.84 -8.45
CA THR A 139 2.11 -15.43 -9.05
C THR A 139 2.48 -16.32 -10.23
N GLU A 140 1.65 -17.31 -10.49
CA GLU A 140 1.76 -18.19 -11.66
C GLU A 140 1.13 -17.57 -12.93
N ASP A 141 0.62 -16.34 -12.84
CA ASP A 141 0.04 -15.63 -13.99
C ASP A 141 1.14 -15.37 -15.04
N PRO A 142 1.04 -15.94 -16.24
CA PRO A 142 2.07 -15.80 -17.27
C PRO A 142 2.24 -14.37 -17.78
N LEU A 143 1.21 -13.52 -17.64
CA LEU A 143 1.25 -12.12 -18.06
C LEU A 143 1.94 -11.22 -17.01
N PHE A 144 2.16 -11.74 -15.82
CA PHE A 144 2.66 -10.92 -14.71
C PHE A 144 4.11 -10.45 -14.94
N ALA A 145 5.01 -11.37 -15.27
CA ALA A 145 6.42 -11.08 -15.53
C ALA A 145 6.59 -10.16 -16.74
N ASP A 146 5.83 -10.41 -17.81
CA ASP A 146 5.81 -9.55 -19.01
C ASP A 146 5.28 -8.15 -18.67
N GLY A 147 4.21 -8.07 -17.88
CA GLY A 147 3.66 -6.81 -17.41
C GLY A 147 4.64 -5.98 -16.58
N ILE A 148 5.40 -6.60 -15.66
CA ILE A 148 6.48 -5.94 -14.91
C ILE A 148 7.56 -5.40 -15.85
N SER A 149 8.01 -6.21 -16.83
CA SER A 149 9.00 -5.80 -17.82
C SER A 149 8.52 -4.62 -18.64
N LYS A 150 7.26 -4.63 -19.07
CA LYS A 150 6.66 -3.51 -19.83
C LYS A 150 6.51 -2.23 -18.99
N LEU A 151 6.11 -2.34 -17.72
CA LEU A 151 6.10 -1.19 -16.81
C LEU A 151 7.50 -0.59 -16.67
N ASN A 152 8.52 -1.43 -16.55
CA ASN A 152 9.92 -1.01 -16.46
C ASN A 152 10.37 -0.26 -17.72
N GLU A 153 10.12 -0.80 -18.92
CA GLU A 153 10.44 -0.16 -20.19
C GLU A 153 9.77 1.23 -20.33
N ILE A 154 8.47 1.29 -20.07
CA ILE A 154 7.70 2.54 -20.17
C ILE A 154 8.17 3.57 -19.16
N ASN A 155 8.41 3.16 -17.92
CA ASN A 155 8.88 4.07 -16.88
C ASN A 155 10.28 4.64 -17.20
N ALA A 156 11.20 3.83 -17.72
CA ALA A 156 12.51 4.29 -18.16
C ALA A 156 12.41 5.33 -19.26
N LEU A 157 11.55 5.13 -20.27
CA LEU A 157 11.28 6.12 -21.32
C LEU A 157 10.69 7.42 -20.74
N MET A 158 9.78 7.35 -19.78
CA MET A 158 9.22 8.53 -19.14
C MET A 158 10.27 9.33 -18.36
N ILE A 159 11.16 8.66 -17.63
CA ILE A 159 12.30 9.30 -16.94
C ILE A 159 13.18 10.03 -17.95
N GLU A 160 13.51 9.41 -19.07
CA GLU A 160 14.30 10.05 -20.15
C GLU A 160 13.60 11.32 -20.67
N GLN A 161 12.30 11.25 -20.93
CA GLN A 161 11.55 12.41 -21.41
C GLN A 161 11.49 13.52 -20.36
N MET A 162 11.36 13.22 -19.09
CA MET A 162 11.39 14.21 -18.00
C MET A 162 12.78 14.86 -17.87
N HIS A 163 13.87 14.11 -18.04
CA HIS A 163 15.21 14.68 -18.11
C HIS A 163 15.40 15.60 -19.33
N ASN A 164 14.80 15.26 -20.48
CA ASN A 164 14.81 16.13 -21.65
C ASN A 164 14.09 17.45 -21.38
N LEU A 165 12.97 17.43 -20.64
CA LEU A 165 12.28 18.66 -20.19
C LEU A 165 13.17 19.50 -19.27
N GLN A 166 13.89 18.89 -18.33
CA GLN A 166 14.84 19.60 -17.46
C GLN A 166 15.98 20.27 -18.24
N LYS A 167 16.37 19.69 -19.38
CA LYS A 167 17.38 20.23 -20.30
C LYS A 167 16.81 21.30 -21.25
N GLY A 168 15.53 21.68 -21.12
CA GLY A 168 14.89 22.72 -21.90
C GLY A 168 14.18 22.23 -23.18
N ALA A 169 13.88 20.96 -23.29
CA ALA A 169 13.07 20.45 -24.41
C ALA A 169 11.64 21.02 -24.36
N ASP A 170 11.01 21.09 -25.54
CA ASP A 170 9.69 21.67 -25.72
C ASP A 170 8.59 20.81 -25.04
N MET A 171 7.94 21.39 -24.04
CA MET A 171 6.84 20.74 -23.30
C MET A 171 5.67 20.34 -24.19
N GLN A 172 5.40 21.11 -25.28
CA GLN A 172 4.31 20.76 -26.20
C GLN A 172 4.57 19.43 -26.95
N LYS A 173 5.85 19.09 -27.14
CA LYS A 173 6.25 17.83 -27.79
C LYS A 173 6.39 16.68 -26.80
N ILE A 174 6.92 16.93 -25.62
CA ILE A 174 7.22 15.92 -24.63
C ILE A 174 5.98 15.56 -23.78
N GLY A 175 5.13 16.54 -23.43
CA GLY A 175 3.94 16.32 -22.60
C GLY A 175 3.06 15.17 -23.10
N PRO A 176 2.66 15.15 -24.40
CA PRO A 176 1.86 14.05 -24.93
C PRO A 176 2.52 12.66 -24.84
N LEU A 177 3.85 12.59 -24.85
CA LEU A 177 4.58 11.32 -24.68
C LEU A 177 4.50 10.82 -23.24
N ILE A 178 4.62 11.72 -22.27
CA ILE A 178 4.45 11.42 -20.85
C ILE A 178 3.01 10.96 -20.58
N ASP A 179 2.00 11.72 -21.07
CA ASP A 179 0.58 11.36 -20.92
C ASP A 179 0.28 9.99 -21.52
N ARG A 180 0.89 9.68 -22.67
CA ARG A 180 0.75 8.36 -23.29
C ARG A 180 1.40 7.26 -22.44
N GLY A 181 2.55 7.51 -21.83
CA GLY A 181 3.19 6.60 -20.89
C GLY A 181 2.31 6.27 -19.71
N GLU A 182 1.68 7.29 -19.10
CA GLU A 182 0.73 7.13 -18.00
C GLU A 182 -0.48 6.28 -18.40
N GLU A 183 -1.06 6.53 -19.58
CA GLU A 183 -2.16 5.73 -20.11
C GLU A 183 -1.78 4.25 -20.28
N ILE A 184 -0.56 3.98 -20.76
CA ILE A 184 -0.07 2.61 -20.91
C ILE A 184 0.12 1.94 -19.55
N ILE A 185 0.71 2.63 -18.56
CA ILE A 185 0.86 2.10 -17.19
C ILE A 185 -0.51 1.73 -16.60
N GLU A 186 -1.49 2.61 -16.73
CA GLU A 186 -2.86 2.34 -16.25
C GLU A 186 -3.50 1.13 -16.95
N ASN A 187 -3.32 1.03 -18.29
CA ASN A 187 -3.87 -0.07 -19.07
C ASN A 187 -3.21 -1.41 -18.72
N ILE A 188 -1.90 -1.46 -18.46
CA ILE A 188 -1.23 -2.66 -17.96
C ILE A 188 -1.83 -3.10 -16.62
N GLY A 189 -2.06 -2.16 -15.70
CA GLY A 189 -2.72 -2.46 -14.42
C GLY A 189 -4.15 -3.01 -14.57
N LYS A 190 -4.88 -2.61 -15.62
CA LYS A 190 -6.22 -3.14 -15.92
C LYS A 190 -6.16 -4.53 -16.56
N LEU A 191 -5.17 -4.79 -17.39
CA LEU A 191 -5.02 -6.06 -18.12
C LEU A 191 -4.43 -7.18 -17.26
N VAL A 192 -3.57 -6.83 -16.30
CA VAL A 192 -2.91 -7.79 -15.40
C VAL A 192 -3.36 -7.52 -13.96
N PRO A 193 -4.37 -8.24 -13.45
CA PRO A 193 -4.99 -7.95 -12.16
C PRO A 193 -4.03 -7.87 -10.98
N HIS A 194 -2.98 -8.70 -10.97
CA HIS A 194 -1.95 -8.69 -9.92
C HIS A 194 -1.08 -7.41 -9.92
N LEU A 195 -1.02 -6.67 -11.04
CA LEU A 195 -0.30 -5.38 -11.12
C LEU A 195 -1.11 -4.18 -10.66
N VAL A 196 -2.41 -4.35 -10.43
CA VAL A 196 -3.29 -3.26 -9.95
C VAL A 196 -2.75 -2.57 -8.70
N SER A 197 -2.20 -3.33 -7.74
CA SER A 197 -1.65 -2.75 -6.51
C SER A 197 -0.43 -1.88 -6.75
N LEU A 198 0.47 -2.34 -7.63
CA LEU A 198 1.66 -1.59 -8.01
C LEU A 198 1.30 -0.29 -8.73
N VAL A 199 0.39 -0.36 -9.69
CA VAL A 199 -0.06 0.82 -10.45
C VAL A 199 -0.82 1.80 -9.55
N ARG A 200 -1.71 1.32 -8.65
CA ARG A 200 -2.42 2.18 -7.70
C ARG A 200 -1.48 2.82 -6.69
N TRP A 201 -0.49 2.09 -6.20
CA TRP A 201 0.53 2.67 -5.32
C TRP A 201 1.27 3.81 -6.03
N TYR A 202 1.73 3.61 -7.25
CA TYR A 202 2.36 4.64 -8.07
C TYR A 202 1.46 5.87 -8.26
N GLN A 203 0.19 5.66 -8.64
CA GLN A 203 -0.78 6.75 -8.78
C GLN A 203 -1.01 7.51 -7.47
N THR A 204 -1.03 6.79 -6.33
CA THR A 204 -1.20 7.40 -5.01
C THR A 204 0.01 8.27 -4.64
N GLU A 205 1.23 7.84 -4.93
CA GLU A 205 2.44 8.65 -4.70
C GLU A 205 2.41 9.96 -5.51
N LYS A 206 1.84 9.95 -6.72
CA LYS A 206 1.71 11.15 -7.56
C LYS A 206 0.78 12.22 -6.97
N ILE A 207 -0.25 11.84 -6.24
CA ILE A 207 -1.24 12.79 -5.68
C ILE A 207 -0.97 13.12 -4.21
N ARG A 208 -0.02 12.47 -3.56
CA ARG A 208 0.20 12.56 -2.12
C ARG A 208 0.56 13.96 -1.62
N ASP A 209 1.32 14.73 -2.40
CA ASP A 209 1.84 16.04 -1.96
C ASP A 209 0.92 17.22 -2.31
N GLY A 210 -0.21 16.98 -3.01
CA GLY A 210 -1.16 18.03 -3.38
C GLY A 210 -0.63 19.03 -4.44
N PRO A 211 -1.32 20.16 -4.64
CA PRO A 211 -0.96 21.15 -5.66
C PRO A 211 0.36 21.86 -5.32
N ASN A 212 1.23 22.01 -6.32
CA ASN A 212 2.58 22.57 -6.17
C ASN A 212 2.86 23.58 -7.30
N THR A 213 3.98 24.33 -7.23
CA THR A 213 4.44 25.19 -8.31
C THR A 213 4.89 24.38 -9.52
N GLN A 214 4.87 24.98 -10.74
CA GLN A 214 5.19 24.26 -11.97
C GLN A 214 6.61 23.67 -11.98
N GLU A 215 7.59 24.40 -11.44
CA GLU A 215 8.97 23.94 -11.32
C GLU A 215 9.11 22.76 -10.32
N ASN A 216 8.44 22.86 -9.19
CA ASN A 216 8.41 21.79 -8.20
C ASN A 216 7.66 20.55 -8.72
N LEU A 217 6.64 20.73 -9.59
CA LEU A 217 5.89 19.61 -10.19
C LEU A 217 6.80 18.73 -11.05
N LEU A 218 7.64 19.31 -11.93
CA LEU A 218 8.54 18.52 -12.76
C LEU A 218 9.56 17.74 -11.92
N LYS A 219 10.18 18.42 -10.95
CA LYS A 219 11.12 17.78 -10.03
C LYS A 219 10.46 16.63 -9.27
N ARG A 220 9.29 16.89 -8.70
CA ARG A 220 8.56 15.88 -7.93
C ARG A 220 8.09 14.71 -8.79
N SER A 221 7.61 14.98 -10.00
CA SER A 221 7.24 13.94 -10.95
C SER A 221 8.42 13.03 -11.28
N LEU A 222 9.61 13.60 -11.48
CA LEU A 222 10.81 12.82 -11.72
C LEU A 222 11.18 11.95 -10.50
N GLU A 223 11.18 12.53 -9.28
CA GLU A 223 11.42 11.77 -8.04
C GLU A 223 10.48 10.57 -7.88
N ILE A 224 9.20 10.72 -8.27
CA ILE A 224 8.22 9.64 -8.22
C ILE A 224 8.50 8.57 -9.28
N GLN A 225 8.86 8.97 -10.50
CA GLN A 225 9.24 8.02 -11.55
C GLN A 225 10.50 7.23 -11.16
N GLU A 226 11.50 7.88 -10.56
CA GLU A 226 12.71 7.23 -10.06
C GLU A 226 12.39 6.27 -8.89
N LEU A 227 11.46 6.65 -8.01
CA LEU A 227 11.00 5.78 -6.94
C LEU A 227 10.26 4.54 -7.50
N PHE A 228 9.40 4.76 -8.51
CA PHE A 228 8.70 3.68 -9.19
C PHE A 228 9.69 2.74 -9.88
N GLN A 229 10.72 3.30 -10.52
CA GLN A 229 11.80 2.52 -11.14
C GLN A 229 12.49 1.60 -10.12
N LYS A 230 12.86 2.13 -8.96
CA LYS A 230 13.48 1.33 -7.89
C LYS A 230 12.61 0.15 -7.44
N VAL A 231 11.30 0.37 -7.33
CA VAL A 231 10.38 -0.71 -6.97
C VAL A 231 10.29 -1.76 -8.07
N LEU A 232 10.23 -1.33 -9.34
CA LEU A 232 10.23 -2.24 -10.49
C LEU A 232 11.53 -3.06 -10.56
N ASP A 233 12.69 -2.43 -10.36
CA ASP A 233 13.99 -3.10 -10.36
C ASP A 233 14.09 -4.16 -9.26
N LEU A 234 13.67 -3.84 -8.05
CA LEU A 234 13.61 -4.78 -6.92
C LEU A 234 12.66 -5.95 -7.21
N TYR A 235 11.53 -5.67 -7.83
CA TYR A 235 10.57 -6.70 -8.18
C TYR A 235 11.11 -7.62 -9.29
N MET A 236 11.70 -7.06 -10.35
CA MET A 236 12.35 -7.84 -11.41
C MET A 236 13.45 -8.73 -10.85
N GLN A 237 14.28 -8.18 -9.94
CA GLN A 237 15.31 -8.95 -9.25
C GLN A 237 14.72 -10.13 -8.47
N SER A 238 13.62 -9.91 -7.73
CA SER A 238 12.94 -10.96 -6.97
C SER A 238 12.36 -12.07 -7.85
N LEU A 239 11.99 -11.75 -9.10
CA LEU A 239 11.49 -12.71 -10.10
C LEU A 239 12.61 -13.36 -10.92
N GLY A 240 13.87 -12.98 -10.72
CA GLY A 240 14.99 -13.46 -11.54
C GLY A 240 14.96 -12.96 -12.99
N ILE A 241 14.23 -11.88 -13.28
CA ILE A 241 14.14 -11.26 -14.60
C ILE A 241 15.41 -10.43 -14.82
N GLN A 242 16.18 -10.77 -15.86
CA GLN A 242 17.36 -9.97 -16.23
C GLN A 242 16.93 -8.67 -16.90
N MET A 243 17.45 -7.54 -16.42
CA MET A 243 17.28 -6.26 -17.11
C MET A 243 18.02 -6.29 -18.45
N ASP A 244 17.42 -5.66 -19.47
CA ASP A 244 18.11 -5.47 -20.76
C ASP A 244 19.42 -4.68 -20.52
N PRO A 245 20.58 -5.19 -20.94
CA PRO A 245 21.86 -4.53 -20.73
C PRO A 245 21.92 -3.10 -21.30
N LEU A 246 21.14 -2.80 -22.34
CA LEU A 246 21.06 -1.48 -22.95
C LEU A 246 20.38 -0.45 -22.04
N LEU A 247 19.31 -0.86 -21.33
CA LEU A 247 18.62 -0.01 -20.35
C LEU A 247 19.47 0.18 -19.08
N ALA A 248 20.16 -0.87 -18.62
CA ALA A 248 21.07 -0.81 -17.48
C ALA A 248 22.26 0.14 -17.71
N ALA A 249 22.82 0.17 -18.92
CA ALA A 249 23.94 1.05 -19.27
C ALA A 249 23.57 2.55 -19.27
N THR A 250 22.36 2.87 -19.71
CA THR A 250 21.85 4.26 -19.72
C THR A 250 21.65 4.80 -18.30
N GLN A 251 21.10 3.99 -17.40
CA GLN A 251 20.88 4.34 -16.00
C GLN A 251 22.19 4.54 -15.22
N THR A 252 23.20 3.71 -15.49
CA THR A 252 24.51 3.79 -14.81
C THR A 252 25.28 5.05 -15.21
N GLN A 253 25.20 5.46 -16.47
CA GLN A 253 25.87 6.69 -16.95
C GLN A 253 25.22 7.97 -16.40
N GLU A 254 23.89 8.02 -16.26
CA GLU A 254 23.19 9.17 -15.70
C GLU A 254 23.37 9.29 -14.20
N SER A 255 23.34 8.20 -13.46
CA SER A 255 23.63 8.19 -12.00
C SER A 255 25.07 8.61 -11.70
N ALA A 256 26.04 8.22 -12.51
CA ALA A 256 27.45 8.65 -12.38
C ALA A 256 27.64 10.15 -12.68
N LYS A 257 26.92 10.69 -13.69
CA LYS A 257 26.94 12.12 -13.99
C LYS A 257 26.26 12.98 -12.92
N ALA A 258 25.15 12.51 -12.35
CA ALA A 258 24.46 13.20 -11.26
C ALA A 258 25.33 13.27 -9.99
N ALA A 259 26.06 12.21 -9.67
CA ALA A 259 27.01 12.19 -8.54
C ALA A 259 28.21 13.14 -8.73
N GLN A 260 28.71 13.30 -9.95
CA GLN A 260 29.81 14.23 -10.26
C GLN A 260 29.40 15.71 -10.17
N VAL A 261 28.15 16.05 -10.48
CA VAL A 261 27.63 17.43 -10.37
C VAL A 261 27.43 17.83 -8.91
N GLN A 262 27.12 16.91 -8.00
CA GLN A 262 26.96 17.18 -6.57
C GLN A 262 28.30 17.25 -5.81
N GLY A 263 29.36 16.62 -6.34
CA GLY A 263 30.70 16.63 -5.72
C GLY A 263 31.60 17.81 -6.11
N GLY A 264 31.16 18.71 -7.00
CA GLY A 264 31.94 19.84 -7.52
C GLY A 264 31.74 21.17 -6.80
N ASN A 265 30.93 21.24 -5.74
CA ASN A 265 30.69 22.45 -4.95
C ASN A 265 31.04 22.21 -3.46
N LEU A 266 32.27 21.99 -3.17
CA LEU A 266 32.90 22.12 -1.83
C LEU A 266 34.11 23.00 -1.91
#